data_0d4f8015bfb08a978bd615d48aed91aa
#
_entry.id   0d4f8015bfb08a978bd615d48aed91aa
#
_cell.length_a   1.000
_cell.length_b   1.000
_cell.length_c   1.000
_cell.angle_alpha   90.00
_cell.angle_beta   90.00
_cell.angle_gamma   90.00
#
_symmetry.space_group_name_H-M   'P 1'
#
loop_
_entity.id
_entity.type
_entity.pdbx_description
1 polymer ?
#
loop_
_entity_poly.entity_id
_entity_poly.type
_entity_poly.pdbx_seq_one_letter_code
_entity_poly.pdbx_strand_id
1 'polypeptide(L)'
;MTLREYIIFWQETYDRYQSRSTTYAAHNYVFKNHILPGLGDIPLSELTSEMVGEFLEERRRFGNHRPGSSGLGEETMRHIHRLLQQCLDQAIRDGLISENPAKAFHYRKSTTVKANIMTPLEMEDYLDAAERLGYLPMFMLALTTGLRQSELIALKWSDLDIESRTLTIAENRAVVRRELVEYGSQTRSIRLTPEVVDLLIMEHSKHPSSPLMFMHPATQRPYSPQMVRRMHNEIIKEAGLDHIRFTDLRHTCAVLSLRNGVETKELARMLGHYRLSITRQDYEPYLLYTAKKDEDMPKEPMQSELQQAANALDNLLKF
;
A
#
# COMPACT_ATOMS: atom_id res chain seq x y z
N MET A 1 11.32 12.67 34.99
CA MET A 1 11.42 12.46 33.53
C MET A 1 10.08 12.77 32.92
N THR A 2 10.02 13.69 31.95
CA THR A 2 8.80 14.00 31.19
C THR A 2 8.55 12.94 30.12
N LEU A 3 7.32 12.89 29.57
CA LEU A 3 7.01 12.02 28.45
C LEU A 3 7.90 12.34 27.23
N ARG A 4 8.23 13.60 26.99
CA ARG A 4 9.15 14.06 25.92
C ARG A 4 10.53 13.43 26.05
N GLU A 5 11.12 13.54 27.24
CA GLU A 5 12.44 12.98 27.51
C GLU A 5 12.43 11.46 27.33
N TYR A 6 11.37 10.80 27.78
CA TYR A 6 11.24 9.36 27.63
C TYR A 6 11.04 8.95 26.17
N ILE A 7 10.20 9.65 25.38
CA ILE A 7 10.01 9.34 23.95
C ILE A 7 11.34 9.46 23.20
N ILE A 8 12.15 10.48 23.47
CA ILE A 8 13.48 10.63 22.85
C ILE A 8 14.36 9.42 23.21
N PHE A 9 14.43 9.07 24.50
CA PHE A 9 15.16 7.89 24.97
C PHE A 9 14.64 6.60 24.32
N TRP A 10 13.33 6.40 24.27
CA TRP A 10 12.69 5.23 23.67
C TRP A 10 12.98 5.09 22.17
N GLN A 11 12.92 6.20 21.43
CA GLN A 11 13.24 6.23 20.01
C GLN A 11 14.68 5.85 19.72
N GLU A 12 15.63 6.39 20.46
CA GLU A 12 17.05 6.14 20.25
C GLU A 12 17.48 4.74 20.74
N THR A 13 16.86 4.23 21.81
CA THR A 13 17.26 2.99 22.44
C THR A 13 16.53 1.77 21.85
N TYR A 14 15.25 1.89 21.54
CA TYR A 14 14.42 0.77 21.12
C TYR A 14 13.93 0.88 19.68
N ASP A 15 13.23 1.97 19.33
CA ASP A 15 12.52 2.08 18.04
C ASP A 15 13.49 2.08 16.86
N ARG A 16 14.61 2.79 16.96
CA ARG A 16 15.63 2.90 15.90
C ARG A 16 16.21 1.54 15.49
N TYR A 17 16.33 0.60 16.43
CA TYR A 17 16.92 -0.72 16.18
C TYR A 17 15.88 -1.79 15.83
N GLN A 18 14.65 -1.63 16.30
CA GLN A 18 13.57 -2.61 16.08
C GLN A 18 12.72 -2.29 14.86
N SER A 19 12.68 -1.01 14.45
CA SER A 19 11.84 -0.55 13.35
C SER A 19 12.62 -0.39 12.05
N ARG A 20 11.96 -0.66 10.92
CA ARG A 20 12.50 -0.26 9.62
C ARG A 20 12.60 1.27 9.55
N SER A 21 13.56 1.80 8.78
CA SER A 21 13.78 3.26 8.66
C SER A 21 12.53 4.05 8.28
N THR A 22 11.64 3.48 7.46
CA THR A 22 10.35 4.09 7.10
C THR A 22 9.37 4.11 8.27
N THR A 23 9.35 3.05 9.09
CA THR A 23 8.53 2.96 10.30
C THR A 23 9.02 3.93 11.35
N TYR A 24 10.33 3.96 11.60
CA TYR A 24 10.94 4.93 12.51
C TYR A 24 10.62 6.39 12.11
N ALA A 25 10.73 6.71 10.82
CA ALA A 25 10.36 8.02 10.31
C ALA A 25 8.88 8.36 10.53
N ALA A 26 7.99 7.38 10.36
CA ALA A 26 6.56 7.54 10.61
C ALA A 26 6.27 7.72 12.11
N HIS A 27 6.92 6.95 12.99
CA HIS A 27 6.81 7.11 14.45
C HIS A 27 7.28 8.49 14.89
N ASN A 28 8.44 8.92 14.39
CA ASN A 28 8.99 10.26 14.70
C ASN A 28 8.03 11.38 14.25
N TYR A 29 7.41 11.24 13.06
CA TYR A 29 6.39 12.17 12.60
C TYR A 29 5.19 12.23 13.55
N VAL A 30 4.67 11.10 13.99
CA VAL A 30 3.52 11.02 14.90
C VAL A 30 3.85 11.60 16.25
N PHE A 31 5.00 11.26 16.83
CA PHE A 31 5.45 11.85 18.10
C PHE A 31 5.58 13.36 17.99
N LYS A 32 6.33 13.84 17.01
CA LYS A 32 6.64 15.26 16.87
C LYS A 32 5.40 16.12 16.61
N ASN A 33 4.49 15.65 15.74
CA ASN A 33 3.39 16.50 15.27
C ASN A 33 2.09 16.29 16.03
N HIS A 34 1.92 15.16 16.72
CA HIS A 34 0.66 14.85 17.38
C HIS A 34 0.81 14.64 18.90
N ILE A 35 1.76 13.83 19.37
CA ILE A 35 1.83 13.43 20.79
C ILE A 35 2.55 14.49 21.63
N LEU A 36 3.75 14.86 21.24
CA LEU A 36 4.58 15.80 22.02
C LEU A 36 3.94 17.18 22.24
N PRO A 37 3.19 17.77 21.28
CA PRO A 37 2.56 19.06 21.51
C PRO A 37 1.49 19.07 22.62
N GLY A 38 0.85 17.92 22.89
CA GLY A 38 -0.20 17.82 23.88
C GLY A 38 0.19 17.17 25.20
N LEU A 39 1.07 16.18 25.16
CA LEU A 39 1.43 15.39 26.35
C LEU A 39 2.92 15.46 26.71
N GLY A 40 3.77 16.04 25.86
CA GLY A 40 5.20 15.91 25.96
C GLY A 40 5.81 16.44 27.28
N ASP A 41 5.26 17.49 27.82
CA ASP A 41 5.85 18.19 28.97
C ASP A 41 5.31 17.67 30.32
N ILE A 42 4.39 16.68 30.29
CA ILE A 42 3.84 16.05 31.49
C ILE A 42 4.84 15.00 32.02
N PRO A 43 5.16 15.03 33.34
CA PRO A 43 5.94 13.98 33.98
C PRO A 43 5.25 12.59 33.80
N LEU A 44 6.04 11.54 33.49
CA LEU A 44 5.50 10.20 33.31
C LEU A 44 4.70 9.69 34.52
N SER A 45 5.15 10.05 35.72
CA SER A 45 4.47 9.68 37.00
C SER A 45 3.12 10.38 37.22
N GLU A 46 2.86 11.45 36.48
CA GLU A 46 1.64 12.26 36.61
C GLU A 46 0.68 12.05 35.43
N LEU A 47 1.09 11.27 34.41
CA LEU A 47 0.27 11.03 33.24
C LEU A 47 -0.89 10.09 33.59
N THR A 48 -2.12 10.61 33.55
CA THR A 48 -3.33 9.86 33.89
C THR A 48 -4.12 9.43 32.66
N SER A 49 -5.05 8.50 32.84
CA SER A 49 -5.94 8.05 31.75
C SER A 49 -6.85 9.19 31.27
N GLU A 50 -7.29 10.08 32.17
CA GLU A 50 -8.10 11.23 31.84
C GLU A 50 -7.36 12.19 30.88
N MET A 51 -6.09 12.52 31.21
CA MET A 51 -5.24 13.37 30.36
C MET A 51 -5.04 12.77 28.97
N VAL A 52 -4.82 11.47 28.89
CA VAL A 52 -4.70 10.76 27.59
C VAL A 52 -6.02 10.82 26.83
N GLY A 53 -7.16 10.67 27.51
CA GLY A 53 -8.49 10.75 26.92
C GLY A 53 -8.80 12.13 26.32
N GLU A 54 -8.57 13.17 27.11
CA GLU A 54 -8.76 14.57 26.68
C GLU A 54 -7.86 14.90 25.47
N PHE A 55 -6.61 14.48 25.52
CA PHE A 55 -5.67 14.61 24.39
C PHE A 55 -6.18 13.91 23.12
N LEU A 56 -6.63 12.67 23.22
CA LEU A 56 -7.13 11.92 22.07
C LEU A 56 -8.40 12.58 21.49
N GLU A 57 -9.30 13.07 22.34
CA GLU A 57 -10.50 13.76 21.90
C GLU A 57 -10.18 15.12 21.24
N GLU A 58 -9.22 15.85 21.78
CA GLU A 58 -8.73 17.10 21.17
C GLU A 58 -8.13 16.83 19.77
N ARG A 59 -7.26 15.79 19.64
CA ARG A 59 -6.70 15.42 18.33
C ARG A 59 -7.77 14.97 17.34
N ARG A 60 -8.80 14.29 17.82
CA ARG A 60 -9.94 13.89 16.99
C ARG A 60 -10.66 15.09 16.42
N ARG A 61 -10.86 16.14 17.22
CA ARG A 61 -11.59 17.34 16.81
C ARG A 61 -10.75 18.34 16.02
N PHE A 62 -9.50 18.53 16.39
CA PHE A 62 -8.66 19.64 15.94
C PHE A 62 -7.26 19.24 15.46
N GLY A 63 -6.92 17.96 15.45
CA GLY A 63 -5.56 17.47 15.20
C GLY A 63 -5.08 17.52 13.74
N ASN A 64 -5.92 17.96 12.80
CA ASN A 64 -5.55 18.02 11.40
C ASN A 64 -5.00 19.40 11.03
N HIS A 65 -3.75 19.43 10.58
CA HIS A 65 -3.06 20.66 10.18
C HIS A 65 -3.27 21.04 8.70
N ARG A 66 -4.12 20.31 7.95
CA ARG A 66 -4.42 20.67 6.55
C ARG A 66 -5.46 21.80 6.49
N PRO A 67 -5.27 22.78 5.62
CA PRO A 67 -6.26 23.84 5.42
C PRO A 67 -7.65 23.25 5.10
N GLY A 68 -8.68 23.72 5.81
CA GLY A 68 -10.06 23.26 5.63
C GLY A 68 -10.42 21.93 6.33
N SER A 69 -9.50 21.33 7.06
CA SER A 69 -9.75 20.13 7.88
C SER A 69 -9.56 20.46 9.35
N SER A 70 -10.46 19.99 10.23
CA SER A 70 -10.39 20.23 11.67
C SER A 70 -9.82 19.02 12.44
N GLY A 71 -10.32 17.83 12.22
CA GLY A 71 -10.02 16.63 12.98
C GLY A 71 -9.17 15.59 12.25
N LEU A 72 -8.68 14.62 13.00
CA LEU A 72 -7.99 13.46 12.45
C LEU A 72 -8.96 12.30 12.20
N GLY A 73 -8.72 11.58 11.08
CA GLY A 73 -9.48 10.37 10.77
C GLY A 73 -9.17 9.22 11.76
N GLU A 74 -10.16 8.33 11.92
CA GLU A 74 -10.12 7.21 12.87
C GLU A 74 -8.86 6.33 12.76
N GLU A 75 -8.35 6.11 11.55
CA GLU A 75 -7.14 5.30 11.35
C GLU A 75 -5.88 6.00 11.88
N THR A 76 -5.79 7.32 11.67
CA THR A 76 -4.70 8.13 12.22
C THR A 76 -4.76 8.16 13.74
N MET A 77 -5.96 8.33 14.31
CA MET A 77 -6.18 8.29 15.76
C MET A 77 -5.78 6.95 16.36
N ARG A 78 -6.12 5.86 15.69
CA ARG A 78 -5.74 4.51 16.11
C ARG A 78 -4.23 4.30 16.06
N HIS A 79 -3.57 4.86 15.05
CA HIS A 79 -2.12 4.80 14.94
C HIS A 79 -1.41 5.60 16.05
N ILE A 80 -1.88 6.82 16.34
CA ILE A 80 -1.38 7.65 17.46
C ILE A 80 -1.52 6.90 18.78
N HIS A 81 -2.70 6.38 19.06
CA HIS A 81 -3.01 5.66 20.29
C HIS A 81 -2.13 4.41 20.45
N ARG A 82 -2.01 3.60 19.39
CA ARG A 82 -1.16 2.37 19.41
C ARG A 82 0.29 2.72 19.68
N LEU A 83 0.81 3.75 19.06
CA LEU A 83 2.20 4.17 19.25
C LEU A 83 2.45 4.67 20.67
N LEU A 84 1.51 5.47 21.22
CA LEU A 84 1.57 5.91 22.61
C LEU A 84 1.53 4.71 23.58
N GLN A 85 0.60 3.75 23.36
CA GLN A 85 0.53 2.54 24.16
C GLN A 85 1.84 1.74 24.13
N GLN A 86 2.43 1.56 22.94
CA GLN A 86 3.68 0.81 22.78
C GLN A 86 4.84 1.48 23.53
N CYS A 87 4.94 2.79 23.47
CA CYS A 87 5.95 3.56 24.17
C CYS A 87 5.76 3.44 25.71
N LEU A 88 4.53 3.60 26.21
CA LEU A 88 4.23 3.51 27.65
C LEU A 88 4.31 2.08 28.19
N ASP A 89 4.01 1.05 27.39
CA ASP A 89 4.26 -0.35 27.77
C ASP A 89 5.76 -0.64 27.96
N GLN A 90 6.63 0.06 27.21
CA GLN A 90 8.07 -0.01 27.44
C GLN A 90 8.47 0.73 28.73
N ALA A 91 7.84 1.86 29.04
CA ALA A 91 8.08 2.59 30.30
C ALA A 91 7.73 1.76 31.55
N ILE A 92 6.73 0.87 31.45
CA ILE A 92 6.45 -0.11 32.52
C ILE A 92 7.61 -1.11 32.65
N ARG A 93 8.09 -1.67 31.53
CA ARG A 93 9.22 -2.62 31.54
C ARG A 93 10.50 -1.98 32.07
N ASP A 94 10.68 -0.70 31.84
CA ASP A 94 11.81 0.10 32.32
C ASP A 94 11.63 0.53 33.81
N GLY A 95 10.49 0.18 34.45
CA GLY A 95 10.22 0.47 35.85
C GLY A 95 9.88 1.94 36.16
N LEU A 96 9.54 2.73 35.16
CA LEU A 96 9.27 4.18 35.29
C LEU A 96 7.82 4.49 35.69
N ILE A 97 6.87 3.63 35.31
CA ILE A 97 5.45 3.71 35.68
C ILE A 97 4.93 2.33 36.00
N SER A 98 3.90 2.25 36.84
CA SER A 98 3.29 0.98 37.26
C SER A 98 2.22 0.47 36.31
N GLU A 99 1.53 1.39 35.62
CA GLU A 99 0.45 1.07 34.69
C GLU A 99 0.49 1.97 33.46
N ASN A 100 -0.14 1.53 32.38
CA ASN A 100 -0.19 2.28 31.12
C ASN A 100 -1.51 3.05 31.01
N PRO A 101 -1.51 4.37 31.18
CA PRO A 101 -2.74 5.16 31.15
C PRO A 101 -3.43 5.19 29.77
N ALA A 102 -2.73 4.84 28.69
CA ALA A 102 -3.34 4.75 27.37
C ALA A 102 -4.16 3.46 27.16
N LYS A 103 -4.08 2.46 28.04
CA LYS A 103 -4.85 1.19 27.91
C LYS A 103 -6.33 1.32 28.23
N ALA A 104 -6.75 2.38 28.90
CA ALA A 104 -8.17 2.63 29.20
C ALA A 104 -9.02 2.88 27.93
N PHE A 105 -8.39 3.23 26.83
CA PHE A 105 -9.08 3.57 25.58
C PHE A 105 -9.05 2.43 24.59
N HIS A 106 -10.20 2.19 23.94
CA HIS A 106 -10.35 1.17 22.93
C HIS A 106 -10.97 1.79 21.68
N TYR A 107 -10.22 1.77 20.57
CA TYR A 107 -10.77 2.12 19.27
C TYR A 107 -11.48 0.92 18.67
N ARG A 108 -12.75 1.11 18.27
CA ARG A 108 -13.47 0.08 17.52
C ARG A 108 -12.68 -0.24 16.25
N LYS A 109 -12.67 -1.53 15.88
CA LYS A 109 -12.10 -1.95 14.61
C LYS A 109 -12.81 -1.16 13.50
N SER A 110 -12.06 -0.42 12.70
CA SER A 110 -12.64 0.28 11.54
C SER A 110 -13.34 -0.73 10.65
N THR A 111 -14.51 -0.39 10.16
CA THR A 111 -15.06 -1.06 9.00
C THR A 111 -14.03 -0.89 7.88
N THR A 112 -13.47 -1.99 7.42
CA THR A 112 -12.53 -1.99 6.29
C THR A 112 -13.18 -1.23 5.14
N VAL A 113 -12.54 -0.17 4.66
CA VAL A 113 -12.98 0.51 3.44
C VAL A 113 -12.93 -0.53 2.34
N LYS A 114 -14.09 -0.85 1.76
CA LYS A 114 -14.17 -1.80 0.65
C LYS A 114 -13.27 -1.32 -0.47
N ALA A 115 -12.52 -2.24 -1.09
CA ALA A 115 -11.75 -1.93 -2.27
C ALA A 115 -12.72 -1.71 -3.45
N ASN A 116 -12.39 -0.80 -4.33
CA ASN A 116 -13.07 -0.64 -5.60
C ASN A 116 -12.42 -1.59 -6.61
N ILE A 117 -13.14 -2.66 -6.95
CA ILE A 117 -12.69 -3.63 -7.94
C ILE A 117 -13.14 -3.16 -9.31
N MET A 118 -12.22 -2.97 -10.23
CA MET A 118 -12.51 -2.59 -11.60
C MET A 118 -13.18 -3.74 -12.35
N THR A 119 -14.19 -3.40 -13.14
CA THR A 119 -14.75 -4.28 -14.17
C THR A 119 -13.74 -4.42 -15.33
N PRO A 120 -13.89 -5.43 -16.21
CA PRO A 120 -13.05 -5.55 -17.41
C PRO A 120 -13.05 -4.29 -18.28
N LEU A 121 -14.20 -3.65 -18.47
CA LEU A 121 -14.32 -2.41 -19.26
C LEU A 121 -13.58 -1.24 -18.58
N GLU A 122 -13.74 -1.06 -17.26
CA GLU A 122 -13.01 -0.04 -16.53
C GLU A 122 -11.48 -0.26 -16.56
N MET A 123 -11.03 -1.52 -16.65
CA MET A 123 -9.61 -1.85 -16.82
C MET A 123 -9.10 -1.46 -18.22
N GLU A 124 -9.90 -1.71 -19.25
CA GLU A 124 -9.58 -1.32 -20.63
C GLU A 124 -9.47 0.21 -20.74
N ASP A 125 -10.47 0.95 -20.27
CA ASP A 125 -10.44 2.42 -20.20
C ASP A 125 -9.24 2.95 -19.43
N TYR A 126 -8.89 2.29 -18.32
CA TYR A 126 -7.73 2.63 -17.50
C TYR A 126 -6.41 2.43 -18.24
N LEU A 127 -6.25 1.29 -18.94
CA LEU A 127 -5.02 0.98 -19.68
C LEU A 127 -4.86 1.86 -20.93
N ASP A 128 -5.95 2.14 -21.62
CA ASP A 128 -5.95 3.07 -22.77
C ASP A 128 -5.56 4.48 -22.34
N ALA A 129 -6.08 4.94 -21.20
CA ALA A 129 -5.68 6.23 -20.63
C ALA A 129 -4.20 6.22 -20.20
N ALA A 130 -3.72 5.10 -19.62
CA ALA A 130 -2.32 4.94 -19.25
C ALA A 130 -1.41 4.96 -20.48
N GLU A 131 -1.84 4.42 -21.61
CA GLU A 131 -1.12 4.46 -22.88
C GLU A 131 -1.03 5.88 -23.43
N ARG A 132 -2.17 6.59 -23.52
CA ARG A 132 -2.22 7.99 -23.96
C ARG A 132 -1.30 8.90 -23.15
N LEU A 133 -1.17 8.64 -21.85
CA LEU A 133 -0.30 9.39 -20.93
C LEU A 133 1.15 8.89 -20.90
N GLY A 134 1.47 7.79 -21.62
CA GLY A 134 2.81 7.22 -21.66
C GLY A 134 3.21 6.43 -20.39
N TYR A 135 2.25 5.99 -19.59
CA TYR A 135 2.46 5.26 -18.33
C TYR A 135 2.13 3.76 -18.42
N LEU A 136 1.70 3.27 -19.59
CA LEU A 136 1.19 1.91 -19.80
C LEU A 136 2.10 0.82 -19.23
N PRO A 137 3.42 0.77 -19.48
CA PRO A 137 4.25 -0.36 -19.02
C PRO A 137 4.21 -0.54 -17.49
N MET A 138 4.29 0.56 -16.75
CA MET A 138 4.27 0.53 -15.29
C MET A 138 2.91 0.08 -14.74
N PHE A 139 1.82 0.62 -15.25
CA PHE A 139 0.49 0.36 -14.70
C PHE A 139 -0.12 -0.95 -15.21
N MET A 140 0.24 -1.39 -16.42
CA MET A 140 -0.05 -2.74 -16.90
C MET A 140 0.62 -3.79 -16.00
N LEU A 141 1.92 -3.62 -15.70
CA LEU A 141 2.63 -4.52 -14.79
C LEU A 141 1.98 -4.51 -13.38
N ALA A 142 1.63 -3.34 -12.86
CA ALA A 142 0.97 -3.24 -11.55
C ALA A 142 -0.36 -3.98 -11.51
N LEU A 143 -1.19 -3.83 -12.56
CA LEU A 143 -2.52 -4.41 -12.65
C LEU A 143 -2.47 -5.93 -12.86
N THR A 144 -1.55 -6.43 -13.68
CA THR A 144 -1.44 -7.86 -14.01
C THR A 144 -0.75 -8.69 -12.94
N THR A 145 0.15 -8.08 -12.15
CA THR A 145 0.94 -8.80 -11.13
C THR A 145 0.50 -8.54 -9.71
N GLY A 146 -0.32 -7.51 -9.46
CA GLY A 146 -0.73 -7.11 -8.12
C GLY A 146 0.43 -6.66 -7.22
N LEU A 147 1.54 -6.18 -7.78
CA LEU A 147 2.69 -5.68 -7.02
C LEU A 147 2.31 -4.55 -6.07
N ARG A 148 2.95 -4.52 -4.89
CA ARG A 148 2.86 -3.35 -4.02
C ARG A 148 3.56 -2.16 -4.68
N GLN A 149 3.08 -0.95 -4.43
CA GLN A 149 3.69 0.27 -4.98
C GLN A 149 5.20 0.35 -4.69
N SER A 150 5.61 -0.03 -3.48
CA SER A 150 7.03 -0.04 -3.09
C SER A 150 7.86 -1.05 -3.87
N GLU A 151 7.29 -2.21 -4.18
CA GLU A 151 7.94 -3.26 -4.99
C GLU A 151 8.09 -2.79 -6.44
N LEU A 152 7.01 -2.24 -7.01
CA LEU A 152 6.97 -1.75 -8.39
C LEU A 152 8.06 -0.69 -8.68
N ILE A 153 8.19 0.32 -7.81
CA ILE A 153 9.18 1.38 -7.99
C ILE A 153 10.62 0.96 -7.71
N ALA A 154 10.82 -0.21 -7.10
CA ALA A 154 12.11 -0.75 -6.74
C ALA A 154 12.63 -1.83 -7.71
N LEU A 155 11.86 -2.13 -8.78
CA LEU A 155 12.24 -3.12 -9.79
C LEU A 155 13.48 -2.70 -10.56
N LYS A 156 14.36 -3.69 -10.80
CA LYS A 156 15.53 -3.56 -11.66
C LYS A 156 15.34 -4.39 -12.94
N TRP A 157 16.03 -4.04 -14.02
CA TRP A 157 16.04 -4.85 -15.22
C TRP A 157 16.63 -6.23 -14.98
N SER A 158 17.58 -6.35 -14.07
CA SER A 158 18.16 -7.64 -13.66
C SER A 158 17.17 -8.56 -12.92
N ASP A 159 15.99 -8.07 -12.53
CA ASP A 159 14.94 -8.87 -11.91
C ASP A 159 14.08 -9.60 -12.96
N LEU A 160 14.17 -9.23 -14.24
CA LEU A 160 13.42 -9.83 -15.34
C LEU A 160 14.28 -10.79 -16.15
N ASP A 161 13.89 -12.04 -16.17
CA ASP A 161 14.35 -13.04 -17.12
C ASP A 161 13.39 -13.05 -18.32
N ILE A 162 13.86 -12.53 -19.46
CA ILE A 162 13.06 -12.38 -20.68
C ILE A 162 12.76 -13.75 -21.30
N GLU A 163 13.72 -14.70 -21.28
CA GLU A 163 13.55 -16.01 -21.92
C GLU A 163 12.48 -16.84 -21.21
N SER A 164 12.55 -16.91 -19.87
CA SER A 164 11.55 -17.61 -19.06
C SER A 164 10.30 -16.75 -18.78
N ARG A 165 10.31 -15.48 -19.14
CA ARG A 165 9.28 -14.48 -18.82
C ARG A 165 9.01 -14.40 -17.31
N THR A 166 10.05 -14.49 -16.50
CA THR A 166 9.92 -14.54 -15.05
C THR A 166 10.42 -13.26 -14.42
N LEU A 167 9.58 -12.60 -13.64
CA LEU A 167 9.92 -11.43 -12.85
C LEU A 167 10.17 -11.87 -11.40
N THR A 168 11.35 -11.61 -10.89
CA THR A 168 11.74 -11.89 -9.51
C THR A 168 11.56 -10.64 -8.66
N ILE A 169 10.73 -10.71 -7.63
CA ILE A 169 10.41 -9.59 -6.74
C ILE A 169 11.23 -9.74 -5.46
N ALA A 170 12.11 -8.79 -5.18
CA ALA A 170 12.79 -8.70 -3.90
C ALA A 170 11.86 -8.05 -2.87
N GLU A 171 11.29 -8.84 -1.96
CA GLU A 171 10.27 -8.39 -1.00
C GLU A 171 10.79 -7.34 0.01
N ASN A 172 12.10 -7.29 0.18
CA ASN A 172 12.77 -6.40 1.11
C ASN A 172 13.47 -5.21 0.44
N ARG A 173 13.15 -4.95 -0.82
CA ARG A 173 13.66 -3.79 -1.56
C ARG A 173 12.61 -2.67 -1.53
N ALA A 174 13.03 -1.44 -1.22
CA ALA A 174 12.15 -0.28 -1.21
C ALA A 174 12.91 0.98 -1.61
N VAL A 175 12.18 1.99 -2.08
CA VAL A 175 12.72 3.32 -2.34
C VAL A 175 12.45 4.22 -1.13
N VAL A 176 13.53 4.64 -0.46
CA VAL A 176 13.50 5.54 0.70
C VAL A 176 14.25 6.81 0.34
N ARG A 177 13.61 7.98 0.48
CA ARG A 177 14.20 9.28 0.13
C ARG A 177 14.82 9.35 -1.28
N ARG A 178 14.19 8.66 -2.25
CA ARG A 178 14.65 8.51 -3.65
C ARG A 178 15.93 7.69 -3.81
N GLU A 179 16.25 6.86 -2.85
CA GLU A 179 17.34 5.90 -2.90
C GLU A 179 16.80 4.49 -2.76
N LEU A 180 17.39 3.54 -3.48
CA LEU A 180 17.01 2.14 -3.40
C LEU A 180 17.71 1.52 -2.18
N VAL A 181 16.93 0.90 -1.29
CA VAL A 181 17.42 0.23 -0.08
C VAL A 181 16.96 -1.22 -0.11
N GLU A 182 17.87 -2.15 0.19
CA GLU A 182 17.61 -3.58 0.30
C GLU A 182 17.76 -4.02 1.76
N TYR A 183 16.75 -4.77 2.26
CA TYR A 183 16.68 -5.18 3.67
C TYR A 183 16.85 -6.67 3.91
N GLY A 184 17.14 -7.47 2.88
CA GLY A 184 17.28 -8.91 2.99
C GLY A 184 17.15 -9.64 1.66
N SER A 185 17.04 -10.97 1.71
CA SER A 185 17.11 -11.86 0.54
C SER A 185 15.80 -12.58 0.21
N GLN A 186 14.69 -12.24 0.83
CA GLN A 186 13.41 -12.88 0.50
C GLN A 186 12.93 -12.43 -0.88
N THR A 187 12.67 -13.40 -1.74
CA THR A 187 12.20 -13.18 -3.10
C THR A 187 11.02 -14.08 -3.42
N ARG A 188 10.20 -13.65 -4.36
CA ARG A 188 9.19 -14.46 -5.03
C ARG A 188 9.24 -14.20 -6.52
N SER A 189 8.81 -15.16 -7.32
CA SER A 189 8.79 -15.03 -8.77
C SER A 189 7.36 -15.05 -9.29
N ILE A 190 7.10 -14.23 -10.31
CA ILE A 190 5.84 -14.13 -11.03
C ILE A 190 6.15 -14.35 -12.50
N ARG A 191 5.37 -15.18 -13.16
CA ARG A 191 5.46 -15.35 -14.61
C ARG A 191 4.64 -14.26 -15.29
N LEU A 192 5.23 -13.60 -16.29
CA LEU A 192 4.59 -12.56 -17.07
C LEU A 192 4.06 -13.13 -18.40
N THR A 193 3.04 -12.47 -18.95
CA THR A 193 2.57 -12.78 -20.30
C THR A 193 3.53 -12.20 -21.35
N PRO A 194 3.53 -12.72 -22.58
CA PRO A 194 4.36 -12.18 -23.67
C PRO A 194 4.17 -10.67 -23.87
N GLU A 195 2.93 -10.22 -23.88
CA GLU A 195 2.54 -8.82 -24.11
C GLU A 195 3.15 -7.87 -23.08
N VAL A 196 3.14 -8.28 -21.80
CA VAL A 196 3.76 -7.50 -20.72
C VAL A 196 5.28 -7.44 -20.88
N VAL A 197 5.90 -8.56 -21.28
CA VAL A 197 7.36 -8.60 -21.52
C VAL A 197 7.73 -7.70 -22.71
N ASP A 198 6.96 -7.72 -23.79
CA ASP A 198 7.19 -6.87 -24.96
C ASP A 198 7.09 -5.38 -24.60
N LEU A 199 6.08 -5.00 -23.83
CA LEU A 199 5.95 -3.63 -23.31
C LEU A 199 7.16 -3.22 -22.44
N LEU A 200 7.66 -4.12 -21.61
CA LEU A 200 8.84 -3.86 -20.78
C LEU A 200 10.11 -3.74 -21.62
N ILE A 201 10.29 -4.54 -22.68
CA ILE A 201 11.40 -4.42 -23.63
C ILE A 201 11.36 -3.07 -24.34
N MET A 202 10.18 -2.62 -24.77
CA MET A 202 9.99 -1.29 -25.36
C MET A 202 10.34 -0.18 -24.35
N GLU A 203 9.95 -0.32 -23.10
CA GLU A 203 10.30 0.64 -22.03
C GLU A 203 11.81 0.67 -21.78
N HIS A 204 12.47 -0.50 -21.74
CA HIS A 204 13.92 -0.61 -21.58
C HIS A 204 14.67 0.15 -22.68
N SER A 205 14.19 0.08 -23.92
CA SER A 205 14.83 0.77 -25.05
C SER A 205 14.91 2.29 -24.90
N LYS A 206 14.02 2.89 -24.10
CA LYS A 206 14.03 4.33 -23.82
C LYS A 206 15.17 4.74 -22.87
N HIS A 207 15.60 3.82 -22.01
CA HIS A 207 16.59 4.07 -20.94
C HIS A 207 17.53 2.87 -20.73
N PRO A 208 18.30 2.45 -21.76
CA PRO A 208 19.03 1.16 -21.74
C PRO A 208 20.17 1.10 -20.72
N SER A 209 20.66 2.25 -20.25
CA SER A 209 21.72 2.32 -19.25
C SER A 209 21.21 2.36 -17.81
N SER A 210 19.90 2.48 -17.61
CA SER A 210 19.32 2.50 -16.27
C SER A 210 19.27 1.11 -15.64
N PRO A 211 19.73 0.91 -14.41
CA PRO A 211 19.52 -0.34 -13.71
C PRO A 211 18.07 -0.52 -13.25
N LEU A 212 17.31 0.57 -13.11
CA LEU A 212 15.92 0.56 -12.65
C LEU A 212 14.97 0.39 -13.83
N MET A 213 13.93 -0.42 -13.62
CA MET A 213 12.88 -0.63 -14.63
C MET A 213 12.06 0.64 -14.86
N PHE A 214 11.73 1.34 -13.77
CA PHE A 214 10.95 2.58 -13.82
C PHE A 214 11.68 3.71 -13.09
N MET A 215 11.98 4.78 -13.80
CA MET A 215 12.66 5.94 -13.24
C MET A 215 12.14 7.25 -13.79
N HIS A 216 12.35 8.32 -13.07
CA HIS A 216 11.99 9.66 -13.51
C HIS A 216 12.94 10.12 -14.62
N PRO A 217 12.45 10.44 -15.82
CA PRO A 217 13.30 10.67 -17.00
C PRO A 217 14.27 11.84 -16.81
N ALA A 218 13.83 12.93 -16.17
CA ALA A 218 14.68 14.12 -16.00
C ALA A 218 15.71 14.00 -14.86
N THR A 219 15.43 13.21 -13.81
CA THR A 219 16.31 13.13 -12.63
C THR A 219 17.11 11.85 -12.57
N GLN A 220 16.82 10.85 -13.42
CA GLN A 220 17.45 9.53 -13.43
C GLN A 220 17.39 8.81 -12.06
N ARG A 221 16.38 9.14 -11.24
CA ARG A 221 16.17 8.58 -9.90
C ARG A 221 14.88 7.76 -9.87
N PRO A 222 14.75 6.83 -8.92
CA PRO A 222 13.50 6.10 -8.72
C PRO A 222 12.32 7.06 -8.54
N TYR A 223 11.16 6.67 -9.05
CA TYR A 223 9.93 7.40 -8.75
C TYR A 223 9.65 7.40 -7.23
N SER A 224 9.12 8.51 -6.72
CA SER A 224 8.60 8.53 -5.35
C SER A 224 7.21 7.89 -5.32
N PRO A 225 6.79 7.31 -4.17
CA PRO A 225 5.43 6.81 -4.01
C PRO A 225 4.35 7.87 -4.29
N GLN A 226 4.64 9.13 -3.97
CA GLN A 226 3.72 10.23 -4.23
C GLN A 226 3.57 10.50 -5.72
N MET A 227 4.66 10.42 -6.50
CA MET A 227 4.61 10.62 -7.94
C MET A 227 3.82 9.52 -8.64
N VAL A 228 4.03 8.25 -8.27
CA VAL A 228 3.25 7.14 -8.84
C VAL A 228 1.76 7.30 -8.53
N ARG A 229 1.40 7.74 -7.31
CA ARG A 229 0.00 8.05 -6.98
C ARG A 229 -0.56 9.21 -7.81
N ARG A 230 0.26 10.22 -8.11
CA ARG A 230 -0.15 11.31 -9.00
C ARG A 230 -0.41 10.82 -10.42
N MET A 231 0.51 10.03 -10.99
CA MET A 231 0.33 9.41 -12.31
C MET A 231 -0.94 8.54 -12.36
N HIS A 232 -1.17 7.73 -11.33
CA HIS A 232 -2.39 6.94 -11.19
C HIS A 232 -3.65 7.82 -11.19
N ASN A 233 -3.67 8.91 -10.42
CA ASN A 233 -4.81 9.83 -10.39
C ASN A 233 -5.01 10.55 -11.72
N GLU A 234 -3.95 10.83 -12.47
CA GLU A 234 -4.02 11.38 -13.83
C GLU A 234 -4.68 10.38 -14.80
N ILE A 235 -4.32 9.08 -14.70
CA ILE A 235 -4.95 8.01 -15.47
C ILE A 235 -6.44 7.90 -15.14
N ILE A 236 -6.82 7.82 -13.85
CA ILE A 236 -8.21 7.74 -13.42
C ILE A 236 -9.04 8.90 -13.98
N LYS A 237 -8.48 10.12 -13.93
CA LYS A 237 -9.15 11.31 -14.45
C LYS A 237 -9.30 11.26 -15.97
N GLU A 238 -8.26 10.84 -16.70
CA GLU A 238 -8.27 10.71 -18.14
C GLU A 238 -9.23 9.64 -18.63
N ALA A 239 -9.33 8.51 -17.89
CA ALA A 239 -10.26 7.42 -18.16
C ALA A 239 -11.72 7.76 -17.77
N GLY A 240 -11.96 8.87 -17.05
CA GLY A 240 -13.30 9.22 -16.56
C GLY A 240 -13.85 8.28 -15.50
N LEU A 241 -12.97 7.55 -14.81
CA LEU A 241 -13.35 6.56 -13.80
C LEU A 241 -13.61 7.20 -12.44
N ASP A 242 -14.47 6.58 -11.65
CA ASP A 242 -14.65 6.90 -10.24
C ASP A 242 -13.35 6.69 -9.46
N HIS A 243 -13.28 7.27 -8.25
CA HIS A 243 -12.07 7.20 -7.45
C HIS A 243 -11.67 5.75 -7.11
N ILE A 244 -10.55 5.31 -7.67
CA ILE A 244 -9.88 4.03 -7.42
C ILE A 244 -8.54 4.34 -6.76
N ARG A 245 -8.19 3.68 -5.66
CA ARG A 245 -6.88 3.85 -5.03
C ARG A 245 -5.84 3.02 -5.77
N PHE A 246 -4.58 3.44 -5.76
CA PHE A 246 -3.50 2.62 -6.34
C PHE A 246 -3.48 1.17 -5.79
N THR A 247 -3.80 1.00 -4.50
CA THR A 247 -3.89 -0.33 -3.88
C THR A 247 -5.03 -1.17 -4.44
N ASP A 248 -6.06 -0.55 -5.01
CA ASP A 248 -7.21 -1.26 -5.59
C ASP A 248 -6.85 -1.95 -6.93
N LEU A 249 -5.75 -1.55 -7.59
CA LEU A 249 -5.18 -2.29 -8.73
C LEU A 249 -4.80 -3.72 -8.30
N ARG A 250 -4.13 -3.84 -7.15
CA ARG A 250 -3.78 -5.15 -6.58
C ARG A 250 -5.01 -5.94 -6.13
N HIS A 251 -6.01 -5.27 -5.58
CA HIS A 251 -7.28 -5.92 -5.22
C HIS A 251 -8.02 -6.42 -6.47
N THR A 252 -8.03 -5.62 -7.54
CA THR A 252 -8.60 -6.02 -8.85
C THR A 252 -7.89 -7.24 -9.40
N CYS A 253 -6.55 -7.22 -9.49
CA CYS A 253 -5.76 -8.38 -9.90
C CYS A 253 -6.10 -9.64 -9.09
N ALA A 254 -6.16 -9.52 -7.76
CA ALA A 254 -6.42 -10.65 -6.87
C ALA A 254 -7.82 -11.23 -7.06
N VAL A 255 -8.85 -10.38 -7.11
CA VAL A 255 -10.23 -10.82 -7.27
C VAL A 255 -10.46 -11.47 -8.64
N LEU A 256 -9.90 -10.88 -9.71
CA LEU A 256 -10.01 -11.45 -11.06
C LEU A 256 -9.25 -12.76 -11.19
N SER A 257 -8.05 -12.88 -10.59
CA SER A 257 -7.31 -14.15 -10.56
C SER A 257 -8.12 -15.26 -9.90
N LEU A 258 -8.77 -14.99 -8.76
CA LEU A 258 -9.63 -15.98 -8.09
C LEU A 258 -10.87 -16.33 -8.93
N ARG A 259 -11.47 -15.36 -9.62
CA ARG A 259 -12.62 -15.59 -10.52
C ARG A 259 -12.23 -16.47 -11.71
N ASN A 260 -11.01 -16.32 -12.20
CA ASN A 260 -10.46 -17.14 -13.30
C ASN A 260 -9.92 -18.49 -12.82
N GLY A 261 -10.21 -18.89 -11.57
CA GLY A 261 -9.89 -20.21 -11.05
C GLY A 261 -8.48 -20.39 -10.50
N VAL A 262 -7.71 -19.29 -10.34
CA VAL A 262 -6.39 -19.37 -9.67
C VAL A 262 -6.63 -19.77 -8.21
N GLU A 263 -5.93 -20.82 -7.76
CA GLU A 263 -6.05 -21.28 -6.39
C GLU A 263 -5.61 -20.19 -5.38
N THR A 264 -6.32 -20.06 -4.26
CA THR A 264 -6.00 -19.08 -3.20
C THR A 264 -4.56 -19.21 -2.70
N LYS A 265 -4.00 -20.42 -2.68
CA LYS A 265 -2.61 -20.66 -2.27
C LYS A 265 -1.61 -20.08 -3.28
N GLU A 266 -1.86 -20.27 -4.56
CA GLU A 266 -1.03 -19.73 -5.64
C GLU A 266 -1.13 -18.20 -5.68
N LEU A 267 -2.33 -17.65 -5.56
CA LEU A 267 -2.53 -16.20 -5.43
C LEU A 267 -1.79 -15.63 -4.22
N ALA A 268 -1.84 -16.30 -3.06
CA ALA A 268 -1.10 -15.86 -1.87
C ALA A 268 0.40 -15.80 -2.12
N ARG A 269 0.95 -16.80 -2.84
CA ARG A 269 2.37 -16.86 -3.25
C ARG A 269 2.71 -15.70 -4.20
N MET A 270 1.90 -15.51 -5.23
CA MET A 270 2.07 -14.43 -6.22
C MET A 270 2.06 -13.04 -5.55
N LEU A 271 1.12 -12.81 -4.66
CA LEU A 271 0.99 -11.55 -3.93
C LEU A 271 2.03 -11.36 -2.80
N GLY A 272 2.77 -12.40 -2.39
CA GLY A 272 3.70 -12.33 -1.27
C GLY A 272 2.98 -12.15 0.08
N HIS A 273 1.92 -12.91 0.31
CA HIS A 273 1.26 -12.98 1.61
C HIS A 273 1.90 -14.08 2.46
N TYR A 274 2.41 -13.72 3.63
CA TYR A 274 3.05 -14.67 4.55
C TYR A 274 2.07 -15.65 5.22
N ARG A 275 0.77 -15.40 5.14
CA ARG A 275 -0.31 -16.27 5.63
C ARG A 275 -1.46 -16.34 4.63
N LEU A 276 -1.92 -17.54 4.34
CA LEU A 276 -3.06 -17.78 3.46
C LEU A 276 -4.36 -17.13 3.97
N SER A 277 -4.51 -17.01 5.30
CA SER A 277 -5.68 -16.35 5.90
C SER A 277 -5.83 -14.90 5.49
N ILE A 278 -4.73 -14.19 5.17
CA ILE A 278 -4.77 -12.81 4.67
C ILE A 278 -5.48 -12.79 3.32
N THR A 279 -5.07 -13.65 2.37
CA THR A 279 -5.69 -13.72 1.04
C THR A 279 -7.17 -14.02 1.13
N ARG A 280 -7.58 -14.97 1.99
CA ARG A 280 -8.99 -15.30 2.19
C ARG A 280 -9.78 -14.13 2.78
N GLN A 281 -9.29 -13.54 3.85
CA GLN A 281 -9.98 -12.43 4.52
C GLN A 281 -10.11 -11.20 3.63
N ASP A 282 -9.09 -10.91 2.82
CA ASP A 282 -9.05 -9.71 2.00
C ASP A 282 -9.86 -9.84 0.70
N TYR A 283 -9.96 -11.05 0.12
CA TYR A 283 -10.49 -11.20 -1.24
C TYR A 283 -11.72 -12.09 -1.38
N GLU A 284 -11.90 -13.15 -0.58
CA GLU A 284 -13.10 -14.00 -0.66
C GLU A 284 -14.43 -13.22 -0.54
N PRO A 285 -14.55 -12.19 0.33
CA PRO A 285 -15.79 -11.41 0.41
C PRO A 285 -16.16 -10.70 -0.90
N TYR A 286 -15.19 -10.40 -1.77
CA TYR A 286 -15.47 -9.75 -3.06
C TYR A 286 -15.99 -10.69 -4.13
N LEU A 287 -15.74 -11.99 -4.02
CA LEU A 287 -16.26 -12.98 -4.96
C LEU A 287 -17.80 -13.02 -4.93
N LEU A 288 -18.39 -12.89 -3.73
CA LEU A 288 -19.84 -12.86 -3.54
C LEU A 288 -20.47 -11.51 -3.91
N TYR A 289 -19.75 -10.41 -3.68
CA TYR A 289 -20.26 -9.06 -3.92
C TYR A 289 -20.35 -8.70 -5.40
N THR A 290 -19.39 -9.15 -6.18
CA THR A 290 -19.33 -8.87 -7.62
C THR A 290 -20.29 -9.75 -8.42
N ALA A 291 -20.62 -10.97 -7.95
CA ALA A 291 -21.69 -11.76 -8.54
C ALA A 291 -23.05 -11.01 -8.53
N LYS A 292 -23.32 -10.19 -7.49
CA LYS A 292 -24.53 -9.35 -7.44
C LYS A 292 -24.47 -8.13 -8.39
N LYS A 293 -23.28 -7.56 -8.62
CA LYS A 293 -23.10 -6.43 -9.56
C LYS A 293 -23.24 -6.90 -11.01
N ASP A 294 -22.87 -8.14 -11.29
CA ASP A 294 -22.98 -8.76 -12.63
C ASP A 294 -24.45 -9.21 -12.93
N GLU A 295 -25.29 -9.45 -11.89
CA GLU A 295 -26.73 -9.75 -12.06
C GLU A 295 -27.57 -8.50 -12.38
N ASP A 296 -27.13 -7.31 -11.96
CA ASP A 296 -27.81 -6.03 -12.22
C ASP A 296 -27.41 -5.39 -13.57
N MET A 297 -26.53 -6.00 -14.35
CA MET A 297 -26.14 -5.54 -15.69
C MET A 297 -27.13 -6.06 -16.75
N PRO A 298 -27.51 -5.23 -17.74
CA PRO A 298 -28.45 -5.65 -18.78
C PRO A 298 -27.91 -6.83 -19.59
N LYS A 299 -28.74 -7.86 -19.72
CA LYS A 299 -28.41 -9.13 -20.39
C LYS A 299 -28.51 -9.09 -21.92
N GLU A 300 -28.07 -7.99 -22.60
CA GLU A 300 -28.03 -7.93 -24.08
C GLU A 300 -26.86 -7.13 -24.63
N PRO A 301 -26.43 -7.33 -25.82
CA PRO A 301 -25.58 -8.38 -26.45
C PRO A 301 -24.09 -8.07 -26.41
N MET A 302 -23.54 -7.85 -25.24
CA MET A 302 -22.10 -7.63 -24.99
C MET A 302 -21.28 -8.95 -24.94
N GLN A 303 -21.87 -10.07 -25.34
CA GLN A 303 -21.17 -11.38 -25.27
C GLN A 303 -19.92 -11.45 -26.16
N SER A 304 -19.85 -10.72 -27.25
CA SER A 304 -18.67 -10.75 -28.14
C SER A 304 -17.52 -9.86 -27.63
N GLU A 305 -17.84 -8.69 -27.09
CA GLU A 305 -16.84 -7.74 -26.58
C GLU A 305 -16.36 -8.11 -25.16
N LEU A 306 -17.29 -8.55 -24.28
CA LEU A 306 -16.94 -9.12 -22.96
C LEU A 306 -16.18 -10.44 -23.12
N GLN A 307 -16.49 -11.25 -24.12
CA GLN A 307 -15.74 -12.47 -24.41
C GLN A 307 -14.36 -12.15 -24.98
N GLN A 308 -14.20 -11.08 -25.74
CA GLN A 308 -12.90 -10.63 -26.23
C GLN A 308 -12.07 -10.01 -25.08
N ALA A 309 -12.66 -9.19 -24.22
CA ALA A 309 -12.00 -8.63 -23.04
C ALA A 309 -11.68 -9.73 -22.01
N ALA A 310 -12.59 -10.67 -21.77
CA ALA A 310 -12.34 -11.85 -20.92
C ALA A 310 -11.28 -12.76 -21.55
N ASN A 311 -11.27 -12.95 -22.86
CA ASN A 311 -10.24 -13.72 -23.55
C ASN A 311 -8.89 -13.00 -23.57
N ALA A 312 -8.86 -11.67 -23.67
CA ALA A 312 -7.66 -10.87 -23.50
C ALA A 312 -7.12 -10.95 -22.06
N LEU A 313 -8.01 -10.87 -21.06
CA LEU A 313 -7.67 -11.11 -19.66
C LEU A 313 -7.29 -12.56 -19.37
N ASP A 314 -8.00 -13.53 -19.93
CA ASP A 314 -7.64 -14.96 -19.88
C ASP A 314 -6.27 -15.22 -20.51
N ASN A 315 -5.94 -14.52 -21.57
CA ASN A 315 -4.61 -14.59 -22.17
C ASN A 315 -3.55 -13.86 -21.31
N LEU A 316 -3.93 -12.80 -20.60
CA LEU A 316 -3.08 -12.08 -19.64
C LEU A 316 -2.88 -12.86 -18.33
N LEU A 317 -3.82 -13.74 -17.95
CA LEU A 317 -3.82 -14.48 -16.67
C LEU A 317 -3.63 -16.00 -16.84
N LYS A 318 -3.56 -16.54 -18.06
CA LYS A 318 -3.18 -17.94 -18.31
C LYS A 318 -1.69 -18.12 -18.04
N PHE A 319 -1.43 -18.61 -16.84
CA PHE A 319 -0.11 -19.07 -16.37
C PHE A 319 0.21 -20.46 -16.86
#